data_e665179ed9499a8751a0c93b3939186d
#
_entry.id   e665179ed9499a8751a0c93b3939186d
#
_cell.length_a   1.000
_cell.length_b   1.000
_cell.length_c   1.000
_cell.angle_alpha   90.00
_cell.angle_beta   90.00
_cell.angle_gamma   90.00
#
_symmetry.space_group_name_H-M   'P 1'
#
loop_
_entity.id
_entity.type
_entity.pdbx_description
1 polymer ?
#
loop_
_entity_poly.entity_id
_entity_poly.type
_entity_poly.pdbx_seq_one_letter_code
_entity_poly.pdbx_strand_id
1 'polypeptide(L)'
;GEYGADHTVNPAKESLEETMMKITRGKGFDVIVEITGSLRGLASALSISRISGRGKILLPSMYTRNEVFTQKMAYHMMYRSPILHVVHPWYCEDYMDTLEKAVSAYKKGIFPTDRLITHRIPFEEISRGFELLENNPEEYVKGIIVFD
;
A
#
# COMPACT_ATOMS: atom_id res chain seq x y z
N GLY A 1 -8.44 12.19 -5.38
CA GLY A 1 -8.50 12.24 -3.92
C GLY A 1 -7.58 13.31 -3.35
N GLU A 2 -7.73 13.61 -2.08
CA GLU A 2 -7.00 14.71 -1.39
C GLU A 2 -5.46 14.55 -1.46
N TYR A 3 -4.98 13.32 -1.49
CA TYR A 3 -3.55 12.97 -1.57
C TYR A 3 -3.07 12.62 -2.98
N GLY A 4 -3.77 13.07 -4.01
CA GLY A 4 -3.35 12.92 -5.41
C GLY A 4 -3.87 11.67 -6.12
N ALA A 5 -4.69 10.82 -5.48
CA ALA A 5 -5.30 9.70 -6.16
C ALA A 5 -6.43 10.17 -7.10
N ASP A 6 -6.39 9.76 -8.37
CA ASP A 6 -7.44 10.05 -9.34
C ASP A 6 -8.72 9.26 -9.01
N HIS A 7 -8.57 8.02 -8.57
CA HIS A 7 -9.66 7.13 -8.20
C HIS A 7 -9.38 6.45 -6.86
N THR A 8 -10.42 6.30 -6.06
CA THR A 8 -10.39 5.53 -4.81
C THR A 8 -11.48 4.47 -4.86
N VAL A 9 -11.19 3.27 -4.38
CA VAL A 9 -12.12 2.14 -4.36
C VAL A 9 -12.15 1.56 -2.95
N ASN A 10 -13.33 1.41 -2.40
CA ASN A 10 -13.52 0.66 -1.16
C ASN A 10 -14.03 -0.75 -1.50
N PRO A 11 -13.19 -1.79 -1.43
CA PRO A 11 -13.59 -3.14 -1.82
C PRO A 11 -14.66 -3.77 -0.91
N ALA A 12 -14.97 -3.16 0.23
CA ALA A 12 -16.10 -3.56 1.07
C ALA A 12 -17.45 -3.02 0.55
N LYS A 13 -17.43 -2.00 -0.30
CA LYS A 13 -18.64 -1.33 -0.83
C LYS A 13 -18.87 -1.55 -2.30
N GLU A 14 -17.80 -1.81 -3.06
CA GLU A 14 -17.84 -1.93 -4.52
C GLU A 14 -16.85 -2.97 -5.05
N SER A 15 -17.08 -3.46 -6.25
CA SER A 15 -16.21 -4.44 -6.90
C SER A 15 -14.94 -3.77 -7.42
N LEU A 16 -13.79 -4.18 -6.88
CA LEU A 16 -12.49 -3.72 -7.36
C LEU A 16 -12.25 -4.13 -8.82
N GLU A 17 -12.64 -5.33 -9.21
CA GLU A 17 -12.48 -5.85 -10.58
C GLU A 17 -13.29 -5.04 -11.60
N GLU A 18 -14.56 -4.72 -11.29
CA GLU A 18 -15.41 -3.90 -12.17
C GLU A 18 -14.88 -2.48 -12.30
N THR A 19 -14.44 -1.88 -11.19
CA THR A 19 -13.85 -0.55 -11.19
C THR A 19 -12.56 -0.54 -11.99
N MET A 20 -11.70 -1.54 -11.84
CA MET A 20 -10.49 -1.72 -12.65
C MET A 20 -10.83 -1.80 -14.15
N MET A 21 -11.84 -2.59 -14.51
CA MET A 21 -12.28 -2.72 -15.92
C MET A 21 -12.69 -1.37 -16.51
N LYS A 22 -13.41 -0.56 -15.74
CA LYS A 22 -13.81 0.80 -16.17
C LYS A 22 -12.62 1.72 -16.37
N ILE A 23 -11.75 1.84 -15.34
CA ILE A 23 -10.59 2.75 -15.35
C ILE A 23 -9.59 2.37 -16.44
N THR A 24 -9.27 1.09 -16.57
CA THR A 24 -8.21 0.58 -17.46
C THR A 24 -8.71 0.16 -18.82
N ARG A 25 -10.01 0.32 -19.11
CA ARG A 25 -10.66 -0.18 -20.34
C ARG A 25 -10.37 -1.67 -20.57
N GLY A 26 -10.45 -2.45 -19.51
CA GLY A 26 -10.25 -3.89 -19.55
C GLY A 26 -8.80 -4.38 -19.53
N LYS A 27 -7.82 -3.48 -19.54
CA LYS A 27 -6.39 -3.87 -19.64
C LYS A 27 -5.77 -4.34 -18.32
N GLY A 28 -6.26 -3.85 -17.19
CA GLY A 28 -5.63 -3.99 -15.88
C GLY A 28 -4.50 -2.98 -15.66
N PHE A 29 -3.96 -2.93 -14.44
CA PHE A 29 -2.93 -1.97 -14.06
C PHE A 29 -1.53 -2.46 -14.43
N ASP A 30 -0.71 -1.55 -14.95
CA ASP A 30 0.69 -1.83 -15.32
C ASP A 30 1.58 -2.02 -14.09
N VAL A 31 1.35 -1.23 -13.05
CA VAL A 31 2.09 -1.28 -11.79
C VAL A 31 1.12 -1.26 -10.62
N ILE A 32 1.30 -2.17 -9.69
CA ILE A 32 0.53 -2.25 -8.44
C ILE A 32 1.52 -2.29 -7.28
N VAL A 33 1.24 -1.52 -6.24
CA VAL A 33 1.97 -1.60 -4.96
C VAL A 33 1.05 -2.26 -3.94
N GLU A 34 1.36 -3.49 -3.57
CA GLU A 34 0.61 -4.24 -2.57
C GLU A 34 1.27 -4.02 -1.19
N ILE A 35 0.63 -3.24 -0.35
CA ILE A 35 1.18 -2.78 0.94
C ILE A 35 0.37 -3.23 2.16
N THR A 36 -0.60 -4.14 1.97
CA THR A 36 -1.45 -4.60 3.08
C THR A 36 -0.79 -5.67 3.95
N GLY A 37 0.21 -6.37 3.41
CA GLY A 37 0.85 -7.51 4.08
C GLY A 37 -0.09 -8.69 4.30
N SER A 38 -1.14 -8.84 3.48
CA SER A 38 -2.10 -9.94 3.55
C SER A 38 -2.25 -10.67 2.22
N LEU A 39 -2.48 -11.98 2.26
CA LEU A 39 -2.76 -12.75 1.03
C LEU A 39 -4.07 -12.31 0.36
N ARG A 40 -5.00 -11.70 1.12
CA ARG A 40 -6.20 -11.10 0.54
C ARG A 40 -5.84 -9.88 -0.33
N GLY A 41 -4.94 -9.02 0.15
CA GLY A 41 -4.40 -7.90 -0.64
C GLY A 41 -3.68 -8.38 -1.89
N LEU A 42 -2.83 -9.41 -1.76
CA LEU A 42 -2.15 -10.03 -2.89
C LEU A 42 -3.14 -10.64 -3.90
N ALA A 43 -4.19 -11.31 -3.42
CA ALA A 43 -5.24 -11.85 -4.30
C ALA A 43 -5.92 -10.74 -5.12
N SER A 44 -6.22 -9.61 -4.48
CA SER A 44 -6.76 -8.43 -5.15
C SER A 44 -5.79 -7.88 -6.19
N ALA A 45 -4.53 -7.69 -5.82
CA ALA A 45 -3.49 -7.22 -6.75
C ALA A 45 -3.33 -8.14 -7.97
N LEU A 46 -3.31 -9.46 -7.75
CA LEU A 46 -3.25 -10.44 -8.82
C LEU A 46 -4.47 -10.33 -9.76
N SER A 47 -5.68 -10.14 -9.21
CA SER A 47 -6.92 -10.10 -10.01
C SER A 47 -7.04 -8.86 -10.89
N ILE A 48 -6.38 -7.75 -10.54
CA ILE A 48 -6.45 -6.48 -11.27
C ILE A 48 -5.18 -6.11 -12.04
N SER A 49 -4.13 -6.93 -11.96
CA SER A 49 -2.90 -6.71 -12.71
C SER A 49 -3.15 -6.81 -14.23
N ARG A 50 -2.30 -6.16 -15.01
CA ARG A 50 -2.43 -6.15 -16.47
C ARG A 50 -2.48 -7.58 -17.05
N ILE A 51 -3.47 -7.80 -17.92
CA ILE A 51 -3.58 -9.03 -18.71
C ILE A 51 -2.54 -8.91 -19.83
N SER A 52 -1.62 -9.72 -19.97
CA SER A 52 -0.60 -9.80 -21.04
C SER A 52 0.82 -10.00 -20.55
N GLY A 53 0.98 -10.44 -19.30
CA GLY A 53 2.27 -10.82 -18.76
C GLY A 53 3.26 -9.67 -18.53
N ARG A 54 2.79 -8.42 -18.45
CA ARG A 54 3.66 -7.24 -18.25
C ARG A 54 3.31 -6.43 -17.00
N GLY A 55 2.27 -6.80 -16.26
CA GLY A 55 1.94 -6.17 -15.00
C GLY A 55 3.05 -6.42 -13.97
N LYS A 56 3.40 -5.40 -13.18
CA LYS A 56 4.36 -5.50 -12.09
C LYS A 56 3.61 -5.34 -10.77
N ILE A 57 3.86 -6.23 -9.83
CA ILE A 57 3.34 -6.11 -8.46
C ILE A 57 4.53 -5.98 -7.52
N LEU A 58 4.63 -4.82 -6.87
CA LEU A 58 5.66 -4.53 -5.88
C LEU A 58 5.13 -4.95 -4.50
N LEU A 59 5.91 -5.72 -3.77
CA LEU A 59 5.57 -6.31 -2.47
C LEU A 59 6.51 -5.77 -1.38
N PRO A 60 6.29 -4.54 -0.88
CA PRO A 60 7.12 -3.97 0.19
C PRO A 60 6.73 -4.43 1.59
N SER A 61 5.62 -5.15 1.74
CA SER A 61 5.08 -5.56 3.03
C SER A 61 5.52 -6.96 3.44
N MET A 62 5.57 -7.19 4.75
CA MET A 62 5.75 -8.54 5.30
C MET A 62 4.40 -9.25 5.46
N TYR A 63 4.35 -10.50 5.02
CA TYR A 63 3.18 -11.36 5.14
C TYR A 63 3.32 -12.21 6.41
N THR A 64 2.78 -11.70 7.53
CA THR A 64 2.93 -12.32 8.84
C THR A 64 1.69 -13.07 9.33
N ARG A 65 0.57 -12.95 8.60
CA ARG A 65 -0.70 -13.59 8.95
C ARG A 65 -0.71 -15.04 8.49
N ASN A 66 -1.34 -15.89 9.28
CA ASN A 66 -1.57 -17.28 8.90
C ASN A 66 -2.73 -17.37 7.89
N GLU A 67 -2.46 -17.09 6.64
CA GLU A 67 -3.41 -17.11 5.52
C GLU A 67 -2.98 -18.18 4.49
N VAL A 68 -3.94 -18.67 3.70
CA VAL A 68 -3.69 -19.74 2.72
C VAL A 68 -3.67 -19.17 1.32
N PHE A 69 -2.65 -19.55 0.55
CA PHE A 69 -2.59 -19.26 -0.89
C PHE A 69 -3.64 -20.11 -1.61
N THR A 70 -4.59 -19.47 -2.27
CA THR A 70 -5.76 -20.14 -2.85
C THR A 70 -5.56 -20.54 -4.31
N GLN A 71 -6.35 -21.52 -4.79
CA GLN A 71 -6.39 -21.90 -6.20
C GLN A 71 -6.75 -20.70 -7.11
N LYS A 72 -7.63 -19.79 -6.65
CA LYS A 72 -7.98 -18.58 -7.41
C LYS A 72 -6.77 -17.66 -7.60
N MET A 73 -5.91 -17.53 -6.59
CA MET A 73 -4.66 -16.77 -6.70
C MET A 73 -3.71 -17.41 -7.72
N ALA A 74 -3.54 -18.73 -7.66
CA ALA A 74 -2.74 -19.47 -8.64
C ALA A 74 -3.26 -19.27 -10.07
N TYR A 75 -4.58 -19.32 -10.25
CA TYR A 75 -5.21 -19.03 -11.54
C TYR A 75 -4.87 -17.64 -12.07
N HIS A 76 -5.00 -16.61 -11.25
CA HIS A 76 -4.66 -15.23 -11.66
C HIS A 76 -3.17 -15.07 -11.95
N MET A 77 -2.28 -15.71 -11.19
CA MET A 77 -0.84 -15.72 -11.47
C MET A 77 -0.55 -16.30 -12.85
N MET A 78 -1.15 -17.43 -13.18
CA MET A 78 -0.97 -18.08 -14.48
C MET A 78 -1.59 -17.27 -15.62
N TYR A 79 -2.84 -16.83 -15.45
CA TYR A 79 -3.58 -16.14 -16.50
C TYR A 79 -3.03 -14.76 -16.83
N ARG A 80 -2.63 -13.99 -15.82
CA ARG A 80 -2.12 -12.61 -15.97
C ARG A 80 -0.61 -12.55 -16.07
N SER A 81 0.10 -13.56 -15.56
CA SER A 81 1.56 -13.68 -15.56
C SER A 81 2.29 -12.39 -15.12
N PRO A 82 1.94 -11.81 -13.97
CA PRO A 82 2.59 -10.58 -13.50
C PRO A 82 4.02 -10.86 -13.06
N ILE A 83 4.85 -9.83 -13.08
CA ILE A 83 6.18 -9.86 -12.46
C ILE A 83 6.00 -9.45 -11.00
N LEU A 84 6.38 -10.33 -10.07
CA LEU A 84 6.37 -10.03 -8.64
C LEU A 84 7.76 -9.54 -8.22
N HIS A 85 7.82 -8.33 -7.67
CA HIS A 85 9.03 -7.78 -7.09
C HIS A 85 8.88 -7.69 -5.57
N VAL A 86 9.64 -8.49 -4.86
CA VAL A 86 9.78 -8.32 -3.41
C VAL A 86 10.70 -7.14 -3.16
N VAL A 87 10.21 -6.14 -2.44
CA VAL A 87 10.94 -4.91 -2.12
C VAL A 87 11.18 -4.88 -0.62
N HIS A 88 12.42 -5.17 -0.21
CA HIS A 88 12.78 -5.17 1.20
C HIS A 88 13.89 -4.16 1.46
N PRO A 89 13.72 -3.23 2.42
CA PRO A 89 14.68 -2.14 2.63
C PRO A 89 16.08 -2.61 3.03
N TRP A 90 16.21 -3.78 3.66
CA TRP A 90 17.50 -4.30 4.11
C TRP A 90 18.34 -4.94 3.00
N TYR A 91 17.76 -5.15 1.83
CA TYR A 91 18.43 -5.75 0.67
C TYR A 91 18.59 -4.76 -0.49
N CYS A 92 18.44 -3.45 -0.22
CA CYS A 92 18.88 -2.45 -1.18
C CYS A 92 20.42 -2.36 -1.19
N GLU A 93 20.98 -2.10 -2.33
CA GLU A 93 22.46 -2.03 -2.51
C GLU A 93 23.09 -0.92 -1.66
N ASP A 94 22.37 0.19 -1.45
CA ASP A 94 22.80 1.31 -0.62
C ASP A 94 21.61 1.87 0.18
N TYR A 95 21.58 1.51 1.47
CA TYR A 95 20.54 1.99 2.39
C TYR A 95 20.67 3.51 2.63
N MET A 96 21.89 4.05 2.73
CA MET A 96 22.10 5.47 3.01
C MET A 96 21.68 6.33 1.81
N ASP A 97 22.02 5.93 0.59
CA ASP A 97 21.54 6.60 -0.63
C ASP A 97 20.01 6.61 -0.71
N THR A 98 19.36 5.51 -0.35
CA THR A 98 17.90 5.42 -0.30
C THR A 98 17.31 6.39 0.73
N LEU A 99 17.90 6.49 1.92
CA LEU A 99 17.48 7.42 2.96
C LEU A 99 17.67 8.88 2.51
N GLU A 100 18.83 9.21 1.93
CA GLU A 100 19.13 10.55 1.42
C GLU A 100 18.13 10.97 0.32
N LYS A 101 17.79 10.07 -0.59
CA LYS A 101 16.75 10.29 -1.61
C LYS A 101 15.39 10.56 -0.98
N ALA A 102 14.99 9.81 0.03
CA ALA A 102 13.73 10.01 0.74
C ALA A 102 13.70 11.38 1.45
N VAL A 103 14.78 11.75 2.15
CA VAL A 103 14.91 13.07 2.80
C VAL A 103 14.92 14.20 1.78
N SER A 104 15.60 14.02 0.64
CA SER A 104 15.61 15.00 -0.44
C SER A 104 14.21 15.19 -1.04
N ALA A 105 13.47 14.12 -1.25
CA ALA A 105 12.10 14.17 -1.75
C ALA A 105 11.16 14.89 -0.76
N TYR A 106 11.31 14.63 0.54
CA TYR A 106 10.62 15.36 1.59
C TYR A 106 10.92 16.86 1.55
N LYS A 107 12.20 17.24 1.54
CA LYS A 107 12.63 18.66 1.49
C LYS A 107 12.12 19.40 0.24
N LYS A 108 11.92 18.68 -0.87
CA LYS A 108 11.35 19.21 -2.11
C LYS A 108 9.82 19.29 -2.10
N GLY A 109 9.16 18.90 -1.01
CA GLY A 109 7.71 18.89 -0.89
C GLY A 109 6.99 17.89 -1.81
N ILE A 110 7.69 16.83 -2.26
CA ILE A 110 7.10 15.78 -3.11
C ILE A 110 6.05 14.99 -2.33
N PHE A 111 6.26 14.82 -1.01
CA PHE A 111 5.34 14.14 -0.13
C PHE A 111 4.59 15.16 0.75
N PRO A 112 3.26 15.11 0.82
CA PRO A 112 2.45 16.00 1.66
C PRO A 112 2.45 15.54 3.13
N THR A 113 3.62 15.42 3.74
CA THR A 113 3.81 14.81 5.08
C THR A 113 3.04 15.54 6.17
N ASP A 114 2.93 16.87 6.11
CA ASP A 114 2.21 17.66 7.11
C ASP A 114 0.71 17.31 7.13
N ARG A 115 0.14 16.97 5.98
CA ARG A 115 -1.26 16.52 5.87
C ARG A 115 -1.47 15.08 6.34
N LEU A 116 -0.42 14.26 6.32
CA LEU A 116 -0.49 12.89 6.79
C LEU A 116 -0.47 12.80 8.32
N ILE A 117 0.11 13.80 9.01
CA ILE A 117 0.16 13.82 10.46
C ILE A 117 -1.18 14.33 11.00
N THR A 118 -2.06 13.40 11.33
CA THR A 118 -3.39 13.71 11.86
C THR A 118 -3.41 13.85 13.38
N HIS A 119 -2.47 13.20 14.06
CA HIS A 119 -2.44 13.19 15.53
C HIS A 119 -1.03 13.52 16.06
N ARG A 120 -0.97 14.46 17.01
CA ARG A 120 0.23 14.76 17.79
C ARG A 120 -0.05 14.40 19.23
N ILE A 121 0.70 13.44 19.76
CA ILE A 121 0.43 12.79 21.03
C ILE A 121 1.61 13.06 21.95
N PRO A 122 1.43 13.72 23.10
CA PRO A 122 2.47 13.84 24.13
C PRO A 122 3.00 12.48 24.54
N PHE A 123 4.28 12.38 24.86
CA PHE A 123 4.90 11.12 25.27
C PHE A 123 4.16 10.46 26.44
N GLU A 124 3.68 11.27 27.40
CA GLU A 124 2.94 10.83 28.58
C GLU A 124 1.58 10.18 28.23
N GLU A 125 1.04 10.53 27.06
CA GLU A 125 -0.25 10.01 26.58
C GLU A 125 -0.09 8.91 25.51
N ILE A 126 1.07 8.26 25.41
CA ILE A 126 1.35 7.28 24.35
C ILE A 126 0.31 6.15 24.27
N SER A 127 -0.19 5.68 25.42
CA SER A 127 -1.24 4.65 25.48
C SER A 127 -2.52 5.11 24.81
N ARG A 128 -2.91 6.38 25.00
CA ARG A 128 -4.05 6.99 24.32
C ARG A 128 -3.85 7.03 22.81
N GLY A 129 -2.61 7.24 22.35
CA GLY A 129 -2.28 7.21 20.94
C GLY A 129 -2.60 5.86 20.29
N PHE A 130 -2.29 4.76 20.97
CA PHE A 130 -2.64 3.41 20.50
C PHE A 130 -4.14 3.14 20.56
N GLU A 131 -4.83 3.61 21.60
CA GLU A 131 -6.31 3.49 21.70
C GLU A 131 -7.02 4.23 20.57
N LEU A 132 -6.55 5.44 20.20
CA LEU A 132 -7.09 6.20 19.08
C LEU A 132 -6.88 5.48 17.74
N LEU A 133 -5.70 4.90 17.53
CA LEU A 133 -5.39 4.13 16.34
C LEU A 133 -6.31 2.90 16.19
N GLU A 134 -6.60 2.24 17.31
CA GLU A 134 -7.44 1.03 17.32
C GLU A 134 -8.93 1.34 17.12
N ASN A 135 -9.43 2.40 17.77
CA ASN A 135 -10.85 2.70 17.83
C ASN A 135 -11.35 3.66 16.74
N ASN A 136 -10.47 4.50 16.17
CA ASN A 136 -10.82 5.49 15.15
C ASN A 136 -9.93 5.40 13.89
N PRO A 137 -9.84 4.23 13.24
CA PRO A 137 -8.91 4.02 12.12
C PRO A 137 -9.25 4.87 10.87
N GLU A 138 -10.47 5.37 10.73
CA GLU A 138 -10.87 6.21 9.59
C GLU A 138 -10.30 7.64 9.69
N GLU A 139 -10.10 8.15 10.89
CA GLU A 139 -9.58 9.51 11.15
C GLU A 139 -8.06 9.50 11.44
N TYR A 140 -7.51 8.34 11.80
CA TYR A 140 -6.11 8.19 12.20
C TYR A 140 -5.25 7.77 11.01
N VAL A 141 -4.69 8.74 10.29
CA VAL A 141 -3.75 8.45 9.17
C VAL A 141 -2.34 8.23 9.71
N LYS A 142 -1.82 9.19 10.50
CA LYS A 142 -0.48 9.13 11.09
C LYS A 142 -0.46 9.88 12.43
N GLY A 143 -0.08 9.16 13.48
CA GLY A 143 0.26 9.77 14.78
C GLY A 143 1.77 9.93 14.93
N ILE A 144 2.18 11.01 15.54
CA ILE A 144 3.56 11.23 16.00
C ILE A 144 3.57 11.49 17.51
N ILE A 145 4.59 10.98 18.16
CA ILE A 145 4.85 11.27 19.57
C ILE A 145 5.67 12.54 19.63
N VAL A 146 5.24 13.47 20.46
CA VAL A 146 5.94 14.73 20.72
C VAL A 146 6.55 14.73 22.12
N PHE A 147 7.74 15.27 22.23
CA PHE A 147 8.47 15.47 23.47
C PHE A 147 8.59 16.96 23.69
N ASP A 148 8.34 17.43 24.91
CA ASP A 148 8.54 18.81 25.33
C ASP A 148 10.04 19.11 25.53
#